data_83c468e53e12ad93733b1e20fca35612
#
_entry.id   83c468e53e12ad93733b1e20fca35612
#
_cell.length_a   1.000
_cell.length_b   1.000
_cell.length_c   1.000
_cell.angle_alpha   90.00
_cell.angle_beta   90.00
_cell.angle_gamma   90.00
#
_symmetry.space_group_name_H-M   'P 1'
#
loop_
_entity.id
_entity.type
_entity.pdbx_description
1 polymer ?
#
loop_
_entity_poly.entity_id
_entity_poly.type
_entity_poly.pdbx_seq_one_letter_code
_entity_poly.pdbx_strand_id
1 'polypeptide(L)'
;MHSADAVETIQREMTVFARRARAAAGRMHPELSLVSYTLLGHLEESGGCRATDLAAHYALDKSTVSRQVAGLESAGLIERRPDPADQRVQVLHLTRSGRDILSQVTESRRAAFRERLAGWPAEDLNRFAEYLVRYNA
;
A
#
# COMPACT_ATOMS: atom_id res chain seq x y z
N MET A 1 16.27 28.33 6.90
CA MET A 1 15.34 27.54 7.74
C MET A 1 16.16 26.78 8.78
N HIS A 2 15.84 26.96 10.06
CA HIS A 2 16.47 26.19 11.13
C HIS A 2 16.05 24.73 11.07
N SER A 3 16.86 23.83 11.60
CA SER A 3 16.55 22.38 11.54
C SER A 3 15.25 22.03 12.25
N ALA A 4 14.89 22.70 13.34
CA ALA A 4 13.60 22.51 14.01
C ALA A 4 12.43 22.88 13.08
N ASP A 5 12.53 24.00 12.37
CA ASP A 5 11.52 24.44 11.41
C ASP A 5 11.41 23.48 10.24
N ALA A 6 12.55 22.90 9.81
CA ALA A 6 12.58 21.92 8.74
C ALA A 6 11.87 20.62 9.16
N VAL A 7 12.10 20.15 10.39
CA VAL A 7 11.43 18.95 10.92
C VAL A 7 9.91 19.18 11.00
N GLU A 8 9.49 20.33 11.49
CA GLU A 8 8.05 20.67 11.53
C GLU A 8 7.43 20.70 10.13
N THR A 9 8.13 21.28 9.17
CA THR A 9 7.68 21.34 7.77
C THR A 9 7.54 19.93 7.20
N ILE A 10 8.54 19.08 7.41
CA ILE A 10 8.51 17.67 6.96
C ILE A 10 7.32 16.95 7.57
N GLN A 11 7.12 17.08 8.88
CA GLN A 11 6.00 16.44 9.57
C GLN A 11 4.65 16.88 9.01
N ARG A 12 4.48 18.18 8.80
CA ARG A 12 3.26 18.77 8.23
C ARG A 12 3.01 18.24 6.82
N GLU A 13 4.03 18.26 5.98
CA GLU A 13 3.90 17.83 4.59
C GLU A 13 3.68 16.32 4.45
N MET A 14 4.29 15.52 5.34
CA MET A 14 4.00 14.08 5.40
C MET A 14 2.54 13.82 5.77
N THR A 15 1.96 14.61 6.67
CA THR A 15 0.55 14.51 7.04
C THR A 15 -0.36 14.86 5.85
N VAL A 16 -0.01 15.91 5.11
CA VAL A 16 -0.74 16.29 3.89
C VAL A 16 -0.67 15.16 2.86
N PHE A 17 0.51 14.59 2.65
CA PHE A 17 0.71 13.47 1.74
C PHE A 17 -0.17 12.27 2.12
N ALA A 18 -0.19 11.87 3.39
CA ALA A 18 -0.99 10.75 3.87
C ALA A 18 -2.49 10.98 3.62
N ARG A 19 -2.97 12.19 3.88
CA ARG A 19 -4.37 12.56 3.65
C ARG A 19 -4.75 12.48 2.17
N ARG A 20 -3.89 12.99 1.29
CA ARG A 20 -4.09 12.92 -0.16
C ARG A 20 -4.08 11.49 -0.67
N ALA A 21 -3.17 10.65 -0.16
CA ALA A 21 -3.08 9.25 -0.55
C ALA A 21 -4.37 8.48 -0.19
N ARG A 22 -4.92 8.72 1.00
CA ARG A 22 -6.20 8.13 1.43
C ARG A 22 -7.36 8.58 0.56
N ALA A 23 -7.44 9.87 0.27
CA ALA A 23 -8.50 10.43 -0.57
C ALA A 23 -8.41 9.87 -2.00
N ALA A 24 -7.21 9.75 -2.55
CA ALA A 24 -6.99 9.19 -3.89
C ALA A 24 -7.41 7.71 -3.95
N ALA A 25 -7.07 6.92 -2.93
CA ALA A 25 -7.46 5.51 -2.85
C ALA A 25 -8.99 5.36 -2.85
N GLY A 26 -9.70 6.18 -2.06
CA GLY A 26 -11.16 6.15 -2.01
C GLY A 26 -11.82 6.56 -3.32
N ARG A 27 -11.20 7.44 -4.10
CA ARG A 27 -11.71 7.83 -5.43
C ARG A 27 -11.51 6.75 -6.48
N MET A 28 -10.42 5.97 -6.38
CA MET A 28 -10.13 4.90 -7.35
C MET A 28 -11.11 3.74 -7.20
N HIS A 29 -11.39 3.36 -5.97
CA HIS A 29 -12.33 2.28 -5.67
C HIS A 29 -12.99 2.57 -4.33
N PRO A 30 -14.27 3.03 -4.32
CA PRO A 30 -14.92 3.50 -3.08
C PRO A 30 -14.98 2.47 -1.96
N GLU A 31 -14.94 1.18 -2.28
CA GLU A 31 -15.02 0.08 -1.30
C GLU A 31 -13.65 -0.31 -0.73
N LEU A 32 -12.56 0.22 -1.29
CA LEU A 32 -11.21 -0.15 -0.88
C LEU A 32 -10.51 1.02 -0.21
N SER A 33 -9.81 0.72 0.89
CA SER A 33 -8.97 1.67 1.61
C SER A 33 -7.53 1.61 1.11
N LEU A 34 -6.71 2.58 1.52
CA LEU A 34 -5.26 2.54 1.27
C LEU A 34 -4.64 1.27 1.86
N VAL A 35 -5.10 0.84 3.05
CA VAL A 35 -4.64 -0.41 3.68
C VAL A 35 -4.94 -1.61 2.80
N SER A 36 -6.13 -1.67 2.20
CA SER A 36 -6.51 -2.76 1.27
C SER A 36 -5.55 -2.85 0.09
N TYR A 37 -5.21 -1.72 -0.54
CA TYR A 37 -4.25 -1.70 -1.65
C TYR A 37 -2.86 -2.17 -1.22
N THR A 38 -2.43 -1.77 -0.01
CA THR A 38 -1.16 -2.20 0.56
C THR A 38 -1.11 -3.72 0.75
N LEU A 39 -2.21 -4.30 1.26
CA LEU A 39 -2.31 -5.75 1.44
C LEU A 39 -2.30 -6.49 0.10
N LEU A 40 -3.01 -5.99 -0.90
CA LEU A 40 -3.00 -6.57 -2.25
C LEU A 40 -1.57 -6.56 -2.84
N GLY A 41 -0.86 -5.45 -2.70
CA GLY A 41 0.53 -5.33 -3.17
C GLY A 41 1.46 -6.33 -2.50
N HIS A 42 1.29 -6.53 -1.20
CA HIS A 42 2.08 -7.51 -0.45
C HIS A 42 1.81 -8.94 -0.93
N LEU A 43 0.56 -9.28 -1.18
CA LEU A 43 0.19 -10.60 -1.70
C LEU A 43 0.77 -10.86 -3.09
N GLU A 44 0.84 -9.85 -3.93
CA GLU A 44 1.49 -9.98 -5.23
C GLU A 44 2.99 -10.24 -5.10
N GLU A 45 3.69 -9.44 -4.30
CA GLU A 45 5.13 -9.59 -4.10
C GLU A 45 5.51 -10.93 -3.45
N SER A 46 4.74 -11.37 -2.46
CA SER A 46 5.03 -12.60 -1.72
C SER A 46 4.57 -13.86 -2.44
N GLY A 47 3.69 -13.76 -3.42
CA GLY A 47 3.05 -14.92 -4.05
C GLY A 47 2.02 -15.61 -3.16
N GLY A 48 1.62 -14.96 -2.09
CA GLY A 48 0.68 -15.44 -1.10
C GLY A 48 1.28 -15.49 0.30
N CYS A 49 0.47 -15.25 1.31
CA CYS A 49 0.90 -15.34 2.70
C CYS A 49 -0.30 -15.52 3.64
N ARG A 50 -0.01 -15.80 4.90
CA ARG A 50 -1.04 -15.92 5.94
C ARG A 50 -1.48 -14.54 6.42
N ALA A 51 -2.73 -14.45 6.91
CA ALA A 51 -3.23 -13.22 7.51
C ALA A 51 -2.37 -12.76 8.70
N THR A 52 -1.85 -13.69 9.50
CA THR A 52 -0.96 -13.39 10.62
C THR A 52 0.35 -12.74 10.18
N ASP A 53 0.87 -13.14 9.04
CA ASP A 53 2.10 -12.55 8.46
C ASP A 53 1.86 -11.11 8.02
N LEU A 54 0.70 -10.83 7.43
CA LEU A 54 0.32 -9.46 7.06
C LEU A 54 0.22 -8.55 8.29
N ALA A 55 -0.42 -9.04 9.36
CA ALA A 55 -0.55 -8.29 10.59
C ALA A 55 0.81 -7.95 11.20
N ALA A 56 1.72 -8.92 11.24
CA ALA A 56 3.06 -8.74 11.78
C ALA A 56 3.88 -7.77 10.91
N HIS A 57 3.85 -7.94 9.59
CA HIS A 57 4.65 -7.14 8.67
C HIS A 57 4.28 -5.65 8.69
N TYR A 58 3.00 -5.34 8.79
CA TYR A 58 2.50 -3.96 8.78
C TYR A 58 2.18 -3.40 10.16
N ALA A 59 2.52 -4.12 11.22
CA ALA A 59 2.24 -3.71 12.61
C ALA A 59 0.75 -3.37 12.82
N LEU A 60 -0.14 -4.14 12.19
CA LEU A 60 -1.58 -3.99 12.32
C LEU A 60 -2.12 -5.02 13.32
N ASP A 61 -3.21 -4.69 14.00
CA ASP A 61 -3.86 -5.67 14.85
C ASP A 61 -4.62 -6.73 14.01
N LYS A 62 -4.82 -7.88 14.61
CA LYS A 62 -5.46 -9.02 13.93
C LYS A 62 -6.88 -8.70 13.48
N SER A 63 -7.62 -7.91 14.26
CA SER A 63 -9.00 -7.55 13.92
C SER A 63 -9.08 -6.63 12.71
N THR A 64 -8.14 -5.68 12.58
CA THR A 64 -8.03 -4.82 11.40
C THR A 64 -7.73 -5.63 10.14
N VAL A 65 -6.74 -6.51 10.20
CA VAL A 65 -6.38 -7.38 9.06
C VAL A 65 -7.56 -8.29 8.70
N SER A 66 -8.19 -8.91 9.69
CA SER A 66 -9.33 -9.79 9.47
C SER A 66 -10.49 -9.09 8.74
N ARG A 67 -10.80 -7.85 9.13
CA ARG A 67 -11.85 -7.07 8.48
C ARG A 67 -11.49 -6.68 7.05
N GLN A 68 -10.26 -6.24 6.83
CA GLN A 68 -9.77 -5.90 5.49
C GLN A 68 -9.76 -7.12 4.57
N VAL A 69 -9.27 -8.24 5.07
CA VAL A 69 -9.25 -9.51 4.35
C VAL A 69 -10.66 -9.96 3.99
N ALA A 70 -11.60 -9.91 4.93
CA ALA A 70 -12.98 -10.27 4.67
C ALA A 70 -13.62 -9.40 3.57
N GLY A 71 -13.35 -8.09 3.60
CA GLY A 71 -13.82 -7.17 2.56
C GLY A 71 -13.24 -7.48 1.19
N LEU A 72 -11.95 -7.79 1.13
CA LEU A 72 -11.28 -8.16 -0.12
C LEU A 72 -11.78 -9.49 -0.66
N GLU A 73 -12.05 -10.47 0.20
CA GLU A 73 -12.67 -11.74 -0.20
C GLU A 73 -14.06 -11.52 -0.78
N SER A 74 -14.89 -10.73 -0.08
CA SER A 74 -16.25 -10.43 -0.53
C SER A 74 -16.26 -9.73 -1.88
N ALA A 75 -15.28 -8.88 -2.14
CA ALA A 75 -15.11 -8.21 -3.43
C ALA A 75 -14.53 -9.12 -4.53
N GLY A 76 -14.14 -10.35 -4.19
CA GLY A 76 -13.54 -11.29 -5.14
C GLY A 76 -12.11 -10.98 -5.54
N LEU A 77 -11.39 -10.20 -4.73
CA LEU A 77 -10.02 -9.76 -5.04
C LEU A 77 -8.96 -10.67 -4.44
N ILE A 78 -9.29 -11.40 -3.39
CA ILE A 78 -8.43 -12.43 -2.78
C ILE A 78 -9.21 -13.70 -2.56
N GLU A 79 -8.48 -14.81 -2.43
CA GLU A 79 -9.03 -16.12 -2.10
C GLU A 79 -8.14 -16.81 -1.08
N ARG A 80 -8.75 -17.72 -0.31
CA ARG A 80 -8.03 -18.57 0.65
C ARG A 80 -7.76 -19.91 0.01
N ARG A 81 -6.54 -20.42 0.17
CA ARG A 81 -6.15 -21.77 -0.25
C ARG A 81 -5.47 -22.47 0.91
N PRO A 82 -5.73 -23.78 1.09
CA PRO A 82 -4.96 -24.55 2.08
C PRO A 82 -3.48 -24.54 1.72
N ASP A 83 -2.63 -24.44 2.76
CA ASP A 83 -1.20 -24.60 2.58
C ASP A 83 -0.90 -26.05 2.15
N PRO A 84 -0.12 -26.27 1.07
CA PRO A 84 0.22 -27.64 0.64
C PRO A 84 0.92 -28.47 1.72
N ALA A 85 1.68 -27.84 2.60
CA ALA A 85 2.41 -28.52 3.68
C ALA A 85 1.52 -28.79 4.90
N ASP A 86 0.50 -27.96 5.15
CA ASP A 86 -0.44 -28.14 6.28
C ASP A 86 -1.80 -27.57 5.90
N GLN A 87 -2.74 -28.43 5.55
CA GLN A 87 -4.07 -28.03 5.09
C GLN A 87 -4.92 -27.32 6.14
N ARG A 88 -4.51 -27.33 7.41
CA ARG A 88 -5.18 -26.57 8.47
C ARG A 88 -4.85 -25.08 8.40
N VAL A 89 -3.80 -24.72 7.68
CA VAL A 89 -3.34 -23.35 7.51
C VAL A 89 -3.90 -22.81 6.20
N GLN A 90 -4.49 -21.61 6.27
CA GLN A 90 -5.00 -20.92 5.10
C GLN A 90 -4.01 -19.87 4.62
N VAL A 91 -3.72 -19.87 3.33
CA VAL A 91 -2.85 -18.89 2.66
C VAL A 91 -3.70 -18.02 1.78
N LEU A 92 -3.51 -16.71 1.89
CA LEU A 92 -4.22 -15.72 1.10
C LEU A 92 -3.49 -15.52 -0.23
N HIS A 93 -4.24 -15.51 -1.32
CA HIS A 93 -3.72 -15.28 -2.66
C HIS A 93 -4.57 -14.24 -3.39
N LEU A 94 -3.96 -13.49 -4.29
CA LEU A 94 -4.71 -12.66 -5.21
C LEU A 94 -5.48 -13.52 -6.19
N THR A 95 -6.71 -13.10 -6.49
CA THR A 95 -7.45 -13.60 -7.65
C THR A 95 -6.98 -12.83 -8.89
N ARG A 96 -7.41 -13.27 -10.07
CA ARG A 96 -7.19 -12.52 -11.30
C ARG A 96 -7.77 -11.10 -11.20
N SER A 97 -8.98 -10.98 -10.68
CA SER A 97 -9.60 -9.66 -10.44
C SER A 97 -8.78 -8.80 -9.50
N GLY A 98 -8.20 -9.40 -8.45
CA GLY A 98 -7.32 -8.70 -7.52
C GLY A 98 -6.07 -8.16 -8.19
N ARG A 99 -5.45 -8.95 -9.05
CA ARG A 99 -4.27 -8.51 -9.83
C ARG A 99 -4.61 -7.39 -10.79
N ASP A 100 -5.76 -7.49 -11.47
CA ASP A 100 -6.21 -6.47 -12.41
C ASP A 100 -6.46 -5.12 -11.72
N ILE A 101 -7.16 -5.13 -10.59
CA ILE A 101 -7.42 -3.94 -9.78
C ILE A 101 -6.11 -3.33 -9.28
N LEU A 102 -5.22 -4.16 -8.74
CA LEU A 102 -3.92 -3.70 -8.24
C LEU A 102 -3.09 -3.06 -9.36
N SER A 103 -3.07 -3.65 -10.54
CA SER A 103 -2.37 -3.12 -11.70
C SER A 103 -2.91 -1.75 -12.11
N GLN A 104 -4.23 -1.59 -12.17
CA GLN A 104 -4.87 -0.32 -12.49
C GLN A 104 -4.54 0.76 -11.46
N VAL A 105 -4.61 0.43 -10.18
CA VAL A 105 -4.30 1.36 -9.10
C VAL A 105 -2.82 1.75 -9.12
N THR A 106 -1.93 0.80 -9.32
CA THR A 106 -0.49 1.04 -9.39
C THR A 106 -0.18 1.99 -10.55
N GLU A 107 -0.77 1.77 -11.72
CA GLU A 107 -0.54 2.63 -12.88
C GLU A 107 -1.12 4.03 -12.67
N SER A 108 -2.31 4.15 -12.10
CA SER A 108 -2.91 5.45 -11.78
C SER A 108 -2.05 6.24 -10.79
N ARG A 109 -1.52 5.58 -9.77
CA ARG A 109 -0.63 6.21 -8.78
C ARG A 109 0.68 6.66 -9.44
N ARG A 110 1.24 5.82 -10.29
CA ARG A 110 2.47 6.15 -11.02
C ARG A 110 2.27 7.39 -11.90
N ALA A 111 1.17 7.45 -12.63
CA ALA A 111 0.84 8.59 -13.47
C ALA A 111 0.65 9.87 -12.63
N ALA A 112 -0.03 9.78 -11.49
CA ALA A 112 -0.24 10.90 -10.58
C ALA A 112 1.08 11.44 -10.00
N PHE A 113 2.00 10.55 -9.62
CA PHE A 113 3.33 10.94 -9.15
C PHE A 113 4.15 11.62 -10.26
N ARG A 114 4.13 11.07 -11.47
CA ARG A 114 4.83 11.67 -12.61
C ARG A 114 4.30 13.07 -12.90
N GLU A 115 3.00 13.26 -12.90
CA GLU A 115 2.38 14.56 -13.13
C GLU A 115 2.78 15.56 -12.04
N ARG A 116 2.71 15.15 -10.79
CA ARG A 116 3.04 16.02 -9.65
C ARG A 116 4.51 16.41 -9.60
N LEU A 117 5.39 15.53 -10.04
CA LEU A 117 6.83 15.75 -10.07
C LEU A 117 7.33 16.29 -11.42
N ALA A 118 6.43 16.50 -12.36
CA ALA A 118 6.78 17.08 -13.66
C ALA A 118 7.38 18.47 -13.47
N GLY A 119 8.44 18.75 -14.20
CA GLY A 119 9.14 20.03 -14.13
C GLY A 119 10.19 20.11 -13.02
N TRP A 120 10.29 19.11 -12.14
CA TRP A 120 11.38 19.05 -11.18
C TRP A 120 12.67 18.66 -11.90
N PRO A 121 13.80 19.34 -11.67
CA PRO A 121 15.08 18.93 -12.22
C PRO A 121 15.44 17.50 -11.79
N ALA A 122 16.12 16.76 -12.66
CA ALA A 122 16.53 15.38 -12.38
C ALA A 122 17.34 15.27 -11.08
N GLU A 123 18.21 16.24 -10.81
CA GLU A 123 19.00 16.30 -9.58
C GLU A 123 18.12 16.35 -8.33
N ASP A 124 17.06 17.16 -8.35
CA ASP A 124 16.13 17.29 -7.22
C ASP A 124 15.30 16.01 -7.04
N LEU A 125 14.88 15.39 -8.13
CA LEU A 125 14.17 14.11 -8.05
C LEU A 125 15.04 13.02 -7.43
N ASN A 126 16.30 12.95 -7.82
CA ASN A 126 17.24 11.97 -7.28
C ASN A 126 17.50 12.20 -5.79
N ARG A 127 17.68 13.44 -5.38
CA ARG A 127 17.86 13.80 -3.96
C ARG A 127 16.64 13.47 -3.13
N PHE A 128 15.47 13.80 -3.64
CA PHE A 128 14.21 13.50 -2.95
C PHE A 128 14.04 11.99 -2.77
N ALA A 129 14.29 11.21 -3.82
CA ALA A 129 14.24 9.75 -3.75
C ALA A 129 15.22 9.19 -2.70
N GLU A 130 16.45 9.67 -2.68
CA GLU A 130 17.46 9.26 -1.71
C GLU A 130 17.06 9.60 -0.27
N TYR A 131 16.50 10.79 -0.04
CA TYR A 131 16.03 11.19 1.27
C TYR A 131 14.87 10.32 1.78
N LEU A 132 13.94 9.98 0.89
CA LEU A 132 12.84 9.08 1.26
C LEU A 132 13.34 7.68 1.60
N VAL A 133 14.27 7.15 0.82
CA VAL A 133 14.88 5.85 1.12
C VAL A 133 15.56 5.87 2.48
N ARG A 134 16.33 6.92 2.76
CA ARG A 134 17.01 7.11 4.04
C ARG A 134 16.03 7.24 5.20
N TYR A 135 14.96 7.97 5.02
CA TYR A 135 13.92 8.16 6.04
C TYR A 135 13.22 6.85 6.40
N ASN A 136 12.97 6.00 5.39
CA ASN A 136 12.24 4.74 5.57
C ASN A 136 13.14 3.54 5.93
N ALA A 137 14.43 3.76 6.01
CA ALA A 137 15.40 2.70 6.33
C ALA A 137 15.27 2.20 7.77
#